data_92eaf188334795c978b5d61c47b5af17
#
_entry.id   92eaf188334795c978b5d61c47b5af17
#
_cell.length_a   1.000
_cell.length_b   1.000
_cell.length_c   1.000
_cell.angle_alpha   90.00
_cell.angle_beta   90.00
_cell.angle_gamma   90.00
#
_symmetry.space_group_name_H-M   'P 1'
#
loop_
_entity.id
_entity.type
_entity.pdbx_description
1 polymer ?
#
loop_
_entity_poly.entity_id
_entity_poly.type
_entity_poly.pdbx_seq_one_letter_code
_entity_poly.pdbx_strand_id
1 'polypeptide(L)'
;MKSSKKIFSYLIIIILFMILSFIEWKTEFNMTFETFKNVINNADFVQQWHYLTYANSKVFILLYPIIITYFGIKDFFKIYHSGMLYSISERTDYNSYIKNTFIKIYANNSWVYSTFILLMLIVCAILFKFNESKLFLVGIGNIHYLVFVLISIILSIAFSIFILNIGLIATRYCKKFSIAMIVSYLLFISFAIISEIMIGSIVNKIINIDGIYNSFSIFNMVILDGNIYGIIIYSIILLTLSTYIVFK
;
A
#
# COMPACT_ATOMS: atom_id res chain seq x y z
N MET A 1 -12.36 21.99 8.24
CA MET A 1 -12.38 22.24 6.78
C MET A 1 -11.21 21.67 5.98
N LYS A 2 -9.94 21.68 6.47
CA LYS A 2 -8.80 21.05 5.73
C LYS A 2 -8.90 19.52 5.61
N SER A 3 -9.44 18.84 6.63
CA SER A 3 -9.56 17.38 6.63
C SER A 3 -10.56 16.87 5.59
N SER A 4 -11.72 17.50 5.43
CA SER A 4 -12.75 17.07 4.48
C SER A 4 -12.30 17.17 3.01
N LYS A 5 -11.58 18.24 2.66
CA LYS A 5 -11.00 18.39 1.31
C LYS A 5 -9.98 17.30 0.98
N LYS A 6 -9.18 16.89 1.96
CA LYS A 6 -8.17 15.84 1.80
C LYS A 6 -8.83 14.46 1.60
N ILE A 7 -9.83 14.13 2.41
CA ILE A 7 -10.60 12.89 2.27
C ILE A 7 -11.28 12.84 0.89
N PHE A 8 -11.89 13.94 0.45
CA PHE A 8 -12.50 14.04 -0.86
C PHE A 8 -11.48 13.81 -1.99
N SER A 9 -10.27 14.40 -1.88
CA SER A 9 -9.20 14.15 -2.86
C SER A 9 -8.78 12.67 -2.90
N TYR A 10 -8.68 12.01 -1.76
CA TYR A 10 -8.38 10.57 -1.72
C TYR A 10 -9.49 9.74 -2.38
N LEU A 11 -10.75 10.05 -2.13
CA LEU A 11 -11.87 9.33 -2.74
C LEU A 11 -11.87 9.48 -4.26
N ILE A 12 -11.63 10.69 -4.80
CA ILE A 12 -11.50 10.90 -6.24
C ILE A 12 -10.37 10.05 -6.82
N ILE A 13 -9.21 10.04 -6.16
CA ILE A 13 -8.05 9.26 -6.61
C ILE A 13 -8.38 7.78 -6.61
N ILE A 14 -9.00 7.27 -5.56
CA ILE A 14 -9.40 5.85 -5.46
C ILE A 14 -10.35 5.50 -6.62
N ILE A 15 -11.37 6.33 -6.89
CA ILE A 15 -12.32 6.09 -7.98
C ILE A 15 -11.61 6.08 -9.34
N LEU A 16 -10.68 7.01 -9.57
CA LEU A 16 -9.90 7.04 -10.81
C LEU A 16 -9.08 5.76 -11.00
N PHE A 17 -8.44 5.27 -9.93
CA PHE A 17 -7.67 4.03 -10.01
C PHE A 17 -8.55 2.79 -10.15
N MET A 18 -9.74 2.78 -9.57
CA MET A 18 -10.72 1.71 -9.84
C MET A 18 -11.08 1.66 -11.31
N ILE A 19 -11.36 2.80 -11.93
CA ILE A 19 -11.65 2.88 -13.37
C ILE A 19 -10.45 2.39 -14.20
N LEU A 20 -9.24 2.80 -13.86
CA LEU A 20 -8.02 2.35 -14.53
C LEU A 20 -7.82 0.83 -14.41
N SER A 21 -8.04 0.23 -13.25
CA SER A 21 -7.96 -1.22 -13.06
C SER A 21 -8.94 -1.97 -13.97
N PHE A 22 -10.16 -1.45 -14.15
CA PHE A 22 -11.12 -2.05 -15.09
C PHE A 22 -10.67 -1.87 -16.55
N ILE A 23 -10.06 -0.75 -16.92
CA ILE A 23 -9.52 -0.53 -18.26
C ILE A 23 -8.36 -1.48 -18.53
N GLU A 24 -7.41 -1.62 -17.61
CA GLU A 24 -6.29 -2.57 -17.70
C GLU A 24 -6.80 -3.99 -17.86
N TRP A 25 -7.74 -4.39 -17.04
CA TRP A 25 -8.37 -5.72 -17.11
C TRP A 25 -9.01 -5.98 -18.48
N LYS A 26 -9.78 -5.01 -19.02
CA LYS A 26 -10.38 -5.13 -20.35
C LYS A 26 -9.33 -5.27 -21.44
N THR A 27 -8.25 -4.50 -21.38
CA THR A 27 -7.20 -4.50 -22.40
C THR A 27 -6.33 -5.75 -22.34
N GLU A 28 -6.00 -6.25 -21.16
CA GLU A 28 -5.19 -7.46 -20.98
C GLU A 28 -5.87 -8.70 -21.57
N PHE A 29 -7.19 -8.80 -21.44
CA PHE A 29 -7.96 -9.92 -22.00
C PHE A 29 -8.50 -9.68 -23.42
N ASN A 30 -8.15 -8.57 -24.07
CA ASN A 30 -8.68 -8.18 -25.40
C ASN A 30 -10.22 -8.33 -25.47
N MET A 31 -10.93 -7.96 -24.42
CA MET A 31 -12.36 -8.21 -24.29
C MET A 31 -13.19 -7.36 -25.27
N THR A 32 -13.94 -8.05 -26.10
CA THR A 32 -15.05 -7.42 -26.85
C THR A 32 -16.20 -7.11 -25.87
N PHE A 33 -17.17 -6.30 -26.30
CA PHE A 33 -18.35 -6.02 -25.48
C PHE A 33 -19.15 -7.28 -25.12
N GLU A 34 -19.25 -8.24 -26.04
CA GLU A 34 -19.93 -9.51 -25.81
C GLU A 34 -19.21 -10.41 -24.83
N THR A 35 -17.88 -10.54 -24.96
CA THR A 35 -17.08 -11.32 -24.00
C THR A 35 -17.12 -10.69 -22.63
N PHE A 36 -17.09 -9.35 -22.53
CA PHE A 36 -17.23 -8.62 -21.26
C PHE A 36 -18.57 -8.92 -20.58
N LYS A 37 -19.68 -8.87 -21.33
CA LYS A 37 -21.02 -9.20 -20.83
C LYS A 37 -21.11 -10.66 -20.34
N ASN A 38 -20.51 -11.58 -21.06
CA ASN A 38 -20.46 -13.01 -20.67
C ASN A 38 -19.65 -13.24 -19.40
N VAL A 39 -18.54 -12.52 -19.23
CA VAL A 39 -17.72 -12.60 -18.02
C VAL A 39 -18.49 -12.04 -16.82
N ILE A 40 -19.16 -10.88 -16.94
CA ILE A 40 -20.00 -10.32 -15.88
C ILE A 40 -21.08 -11.32 -15.44
N ASN A 41 -21.69 -12.04 -16.40
CA ASN A 41 -22.79 -12.96 -16.10
C ASN A 41 -22.35 -14.30 -15.48
N ASN A 42 -21.12 -14.73 -15.73
CA ASN A 42 -20.68 -16.10 -15.41
C ASN A 42 -19.48 -16.17 -14.45
N ALA A 43 -18.72 -15.10 -14.29
CA ALA A 43 -17.54 -15.11 -13.45
C ALA A 43 -17.87 -14.95 -11.96
N ASP A 44 -17.07 -15.59 -11.13
CA ASP A 44 -17.14 -15.46 -9.69
C ASP A 44 -16.60 -14.11 -9.21
N PHE A 45 -17.33 -13.44 -8.33
CA PHE A 45 -16.97 -12.11 -7.85
C PHE A 45 -15.65 -12.08 -7.08
N VAL A 46 -15.32 -13.13 -6.32
CA VAL A 46 -14.10 -13.19 -5.49
C VAL A 46 -12.86 -13.29 -6.37
N GLN A 47 -12.92 -14.12 -7.42
CA GLN A 47 -11.83 -14.23 -8.38
C GLN A 47 -11.63 -12.92 -9.14
N GLN A 48 -12.71 -12.29 -9.60
CA GLN A 48 -12.62 -11.02 -10.33
C GLN A 48 -12.15 -9.88 -9.43
N TRP A 49 -12.62 -9.83 -8.17
CA TRP A 49 -12.11 -8.89 -7.18
C TRP A 49 -10.60 -9.06 -6.96
N HIS A 50 -10.14 -10.29 -6.76
CA HIS A 50 -8.73 -10.57 -6.60
C HIS A 50 -7.93 -10.12 -7.83
N TYR A 51 -8.42 -10.44 -9.02
CA TYR A 51 -7.78 -10.05 -10.27
C TYR A 51 -7.69 -8.53 -10.44
N LEU A 52 -8.79 -7.83 -10.28
CA LEU A 52 -8.87 -6.37 -10.41
C LEU A 52 -8.06 -5.62 -9.34
N THR A 53 -8.00 -6.17 -8.14
CA THR A 53 -7.32 -5.51 -7.02
C THR A 53 -5.81 -5.73 -7.03
N TYR A 54 -5.34 -6.91 -7.44
CA TYR A 54 -3.93 -7.31 -7.30
C TYR A 54 -3.21 -7.45 -8.64
N ALA A 55 -3.80 -8.09 -9.63
CA ALA A 55 -3.15 -8.28 -10.92
C ALA A 55 -3.18 -7.02 -11.79
N ASN A 56 -4.31 -6.33 -11.83
CA ASN A 56 -4.55 -5.20 -12.71
C ASN A 56 -4.48 -3.83 -12.01
N SER A 57 -3.89 -3.76 -10.84
CA SER A 57 -3.67 -2.49 -10.13
C SER A 57 -2.21 -1.99 -10.19
N LYS A 58 -1.44 -2.44 -11.17
CA LYS A 58 0.00 -2.14 -11.32
C LYS A 58 0.28 -0.63 -11.28
N VAL A 59 -0.51 0.15 -12.01
CA VAL A 59 -0.38 1.62 -12.04
C VAL A 59 -0.65 2.23 -10.67
N PHE A 60 -1.67 1.73 -9.96
CA PHE A 60 -1.97 2.20 -8.62
C PHE A 60 -0.84 1.91 -7.64
N ILE A 61 -0.33 0.69 -7.63
CA ILE A 61 0.78 0.28 -6.75
C ILE A 61 2.01 1.16 -6.97
N LEU A 62 2.35 1.49 -8.22
CA LEU A 62 3.50 2.34 -8.54
C LEU A 62 3.29 3.81 -8.18
N LEU A 63 2.09 4.36 -8.38
CA LEU A 63 1.80 5.77 -8.11
C LEU A 63 1.40 6.03 -6.66
N TYR A 64 0.90 5.03 -5.95
CA TYR A 64 0.44 5.15 -4.57
C TYR A 64 1.49 5.75 -3.63
N PRO A 65 2.78 5.36 -3.66
CA PRO A 65 3.81 5.96 -2.81
C PRO A 65 3.94 7.48 -2.98
N ILE A 66 3.82 7.98 -4.21
CA ILE A 66 3.87 9.43 -4.48
C ILE A 66 2.65 10.11 -3.86
N ILE A 67 1.47 9.54 -4.07
CA ILE A 67 0.20 10.10 -3.60
C ILE A 67 0.16 10.17 -2.08
N ILE A 68 0.43 9.06 -1.40
CA ILE A 68 0.35 9.01 0.07
C ILE A 68 1.43 9.88 0.73
N THR A 69 2.62 9.94 0.15
CA THR A 69 3.69 10.82 0.62
C THR A 69 3.31 12.28 0.45
N TYR A 70 2.78 12.67 -0.71
CA TYR A 70 2.34 14.06 -0.94
C TYR A 70 1.32 14.52 0.09
N PHE A 71 0.24 13.78 0.28
CA PHE A 71 -0.82 14.16 1.21
C PHE A 71 -0.45 13.92 2.68
N GLY A 72 0.40 12.94 2.96
CA GLY A 72 0.79 12.55 4.30
C GLY A 72 1.78 13.51 4.95
N ILE A 73 2.82 13.90 4.24
CA ILE A 73 3.94 14.63 4.83
C ILE A 73 3.98 16.13 4.52
N LYS A 74 3.15 16.62 3.57
CA LYS A 74 3.18 18.03 3.13
C LYS A 74 3.07 19.03 4.28
N ASP A 75 2.14 18.81 5.20
CA ASP A 75 1.93 19.72 6.32
C ASP A 75 3.07 19.59 7.35
N PHE A 76 3.57 18.39 7.59
CA PHE A 76 4.74 18.16 8.44
C PHE A 76 6.00 18.82 7.87
N PHE A 77 6.24 18.67 6.55
CA PHE A 77 7.36 19.30 5.87
C PHE A 77 7.37 20.84 6.10
N LYS A 78 6.21 21.48 5.99
CA LYS A 78 6.07 22.93 6.25
C LYS A 78 6.42 23.28 7.68
N ILE A 79 5.90 22.53 8.65
CA ILE A 79 6.17 22.75 10.08
C ILE A 79 7.66 22.55 10.37
N TYR A 80 8.25 21.49 9.83
CA TYR A 80 9.65 21.13 10.03
C TYR A 80 10.62 22.22 9.52
N HIS A 81 10.37 22.77 8.34
CA HIS A 81 11.27 23.74 7.69
C HIS A 81 10.91 25.21 7.97
N SER A 82 9.79 25.51 8.61
CA SER A 82 9.40 26.89 8.95
C SER A 82 10.02 27.43 10.24
N GLY A 83 10.81 26.64 10.96
CA GLY A 83 11.29 27.00 12.30
C GLY A 83 10.23 26.89 13.40
N MET A 84 8.99 26.55 13.06
CA MET A 84 7.89 26.39 14.03
C MET A 84 8.18 25.34 15.10
N LEU A 85 8.98 24.31 14.77
CA LEU A 85 9.38 23.28 15.74
C LEU A 85 10.17 23.87 16.91
N TYR A 86 10.98 24.87 16.67
CA TYR A 86 11.71 25.56 17.73
C TYR A 86 10.76 26.24 18.73
N SER A 87 9.81 27.02 18.22
CA SER A 87 8.80 27.66 19.06
C SER A 87 7.88 26.69 19.80
N ILE A 88 7.65 25.51 19.24
CA ILE A 88 6.85 24.45 19.87
C ILE A 88 7.66 23.76 20.97
N SER A 89 8.97 23.54 20.77
CA SER A 89 9.84 22.91 21.77
C SER A 89 10.01 23.76 23.03
N GLU A 90 9.82 25.06 22.94
CA GLU A 90 9.82 25.96 24.12
C GLU A 90 8.55 25.85 24.99
N ARG A 91 7.44 25.34 24.40
CA ARG A 91 6.12 25.28 25.06
C ARG A 91 5.67 23.87 25.42
N THR A 92 6.17 22.86 24.74
CA THR A 92 5.78 21.47 24.93
C THR A 92 6.99 20.56 24.79
N ASP A 93 6.94 19.39 25.40
CA ASP A 93 7.96 18.35 25.17
C ASP A 93 7.99 18.00 23.67
N TYR A 94 9.17 18.25 23.09
CA TYR A 94 9.42 18.03 21.65
C TYR A 94 9.12 16.60 21.22
N ASN A 95 9.55 15.62 22.00
CA ASN A 95 9.37 14.20 21.67
C ASN A 95 7.90 13.80 21.66
N SER A 96 7.12 14.27 22.63
CA SER A 96 5.68 14.04 22.70
C SER A 96 4.96 14.69 21.53
N TYR A 97 5.34 15.90 21.15
CA TYR A 97 4.76 16.59 19.99
C TYR A 97 5.00 15.85 18.68
N ILE A 98 6.25 15.46 18.42
CA ILE A 98 6.64 14.72 17.21
C ILE A 98 5.91 13.38 17.15
N LYS A 99 5.90 12.61 18.24
CA LYS A 99 5.19 11.34 18.35
C LYS A 99 3.70 11.50 18.01
N ASN A 100 3.03 12.45 18.62
CA ASN A 100 1.62 12.71 18.38
C ASN A 100 1.35 13.16 16.94
N THR A 101 2.27 13.91 16.34
CA THR A 101 2.17 14.33 14.94
C THR A 101 2.29 13.15 14.00
N PHE A 102 3.22 12.23 14.22
CA PHE A 102 3.39 11.03 13.41
C PHE A 102 2.19 10.08 13.54
N ILE A 103 1.68 9.86 14.75
CA ILE A 103 0.46 9.06 14.96
C ILE A 103 -0.72 9.67 14.16
N LYS A 104 -0.89 10.99 14.16
CA LYS A 104 -1.92 11.67 13.35
C LYS A 104 -1.69 11.49 11.85
N ILE A 105 -0.43 11.53 11.38
CA ILE A 105 -0.10 11.28 9.97
C ILE A 105 -0.50 9.86 9.58
N TYR A 106 -0.13 8.88 10.39
CA TYR A 106 -0.48 7.47 10.12
C TYR A 106 -1.99 7.26 10.14
N ALA A 107 -2.68 7.69 11.20
CA ALA A 107 -4.12 7.54 11.33
C ALA A 107 -4.91 8.19 10.16
N ASN A 108 -4.42 9.33 9.67
CA ASN A 108 -5.12 10.07 8.60
C ASN A 108 -4.81 9.58 7.18
N ASN A 109 -3.82 8.72 6.97
CA ASN A 109 -3.38 8.37 5.62
C ASN A 109 -3.25 6.86 5.37
N SER A 110 -2.99 6.03 6.38
CA SER A 110 -2.70 4.61 6.17
C SER A 110 -3.90 3.78 5.66
N TRP A 111 -5.11 4.27 5.82
CA TRP A 111 -6.34 3.59 5.41
C TRP A 111 -6.65 3.67 3.91
N VAL A 112 -5.95 4.52 3.15
CA VAL A 112 -6.30 4.83 1.75
C VAL A 112 -6.27 3.59 0.85
N TYR A 113 -5.21 2.77 0.97
CA TYR A 113 -5.10 1.54 0.17
C TYR A 113 -6.13 0.50 0.58
N SER A 114 -6.35 0.30 1.88
CA SER A 114 -7.39 -0.62 2.36
C SER A 114 -8.79 -0.21 1.93
N THR A 115 -9.06 1.08 1.82
CA THR A 115 -10.33 1.58 1.26
C THR A 115 -10.48 1.23 -0.22
N PHE A 116 -9.40 1.32 -1.01
CA PHE A 116 -9.42 0.86 -2.40
C PHE A 116 -9.77 -0.63 -2.50
N ILE A 117 -9.13 -1.49 -1.70
CA ILE A 117 -9.42 -2.94 -1.65
C ILE A 117 -10.90 -3.20 -1.33
N LEU A 118 -11.44 -2.52 -0.30
CA LEU A 118 -12.83 -2.69 0.13
C LEU A 118 -13.84 -2.17 -0.91
N LEU A 119 -13.58 -1.01 -1.51
CA LEU A 119 -14.46 -0.47 -2.55
C LEU A 119 -14.47 -1.36 -3.79
N MET A 120 -13.31 -1.89 -4.20
CA MET A 120 -13.25 -2.88 -5.28
C MET A 120 -14.04 -4.15 -4.95
N LEU A 121 -13.97 -4.64 -3.70
CA LEU A 121 -14.77 -5.78 -3.27
C LEU A 121 -16.27 -5.51 -3.42
N ILE A 122 -16.73 -4.34 -2.96
CA ILE A 122 -18.15 -3.94 -3.07
C ILE A 122 -18.58 -3.85 -4.53
N VAL A 123 -17.79 -3.22 -5.39
CA VAL A 123 -18.10 -3.09 -6.82
C VAL A 123 -18.15 -4.47 -7.49
N CYS A 124 -17.20 -5.34 -7.21
CA CYS A 124 -17.21 -6.69 -7.76
C CYS A 124 -18.40 -7.51 -7.26
N ALA A 125 -18.78 -7.39 -5.99
CA ALA A 125 -19.96 -8.06 -5.43
C ALA A 125 -21.29 -7.59 -6.07
N ILE A 126 -21.33 -6.36 -6.58
CA ILE A 126 -22.50 -5.82 -7.32
C ILE A 126 -22.51 -6.32 -8.78
N LEU A 127 -21.33 -6.38 -9.42
CA LEU A 127 -21.22 -6.65 -10.86
C LEU A 127 -21.21 -8.14 -11.20
N PHE A 128 -20.59 -8.99 -10.36
CA PHE A 128 -20.35 -10.41 -10.66
C PHE A 128 -21.21 -11.32 -9.79
N LYS A 129 -21.34 -12.59 -10.21
CA LYS A 129 -22.10 -13.58 -9.45
C LYS A 129 -21.36 -14.01 -8.18
N PHE A 130 -22.11 -14.20 -7.12
CA PHE A 130 -21.61 -14.74 -5.86
C PHE A 130 -21.55 -16.27 -5.97
N ASN A 131 -20.34 -16.80 -5.98
CA ASN A 131 -20.05 -18.20 -5.75
C ASN A 131 -19.14 -18.29 -4.53
N GLU A 132 -19.31 -19.33 -3.69
CA GLU A 132 -18.42 -19.56 -2.56
C GLU A 132 -17.04 -20.03 -3.04
N SER A 133 -16.24 -19.11 -3.53
CA SER A 133 -14.88 -19.42 -3.94
C SER A 133 -13.90 -19.21 -2.78
N LYS A 134 -12.92 -20.10 -2.71
CA LYS A 134 -11.78 -19.99 -1.81
C LYS A 134 -10.61 -19.42 -2.60
N LEU A 135 -9.86 -18.53 -1.98
CA LEU A 135 -8.61 -18.02 -2.54
C LEU A 135 -7.43 -18.85 -2.02
N PHE A 136 -6.49 -19.12 -2.90
CA PHE A 136 -5.26 -19.80 -2.54
C PHE A 136 -4.25 -18.79 -2.01
N LEU A 137 -3.71 -19.07 -0.82
CA LEU A 137 -2.64 -18.29 -0.21
C LEU A 137 -1.44 -19.18 0.08
N VAL A 138 -0.30 -18.86 -0.51
CA VAL A 138 0.93 -19.67 -0.35
C VAL A 138 1.34 -19.72 1.14
N GLY A 139 1.52 -20.92 1.65
CA GLY A 139 1.85 -21.16 3.07
C GLY A 139 0.65 -21.61 3.92
N ILE A 140 -0.60 -21.29 3.53
CA ILE A 140 -1.81 -21.72 4.27
C ILE A 140 -2.68 -22.63 3.41
N GLY A 141 -2.70 -22.43 2.08
CA GLY A 141 -3.58 -23.13 1.15
C GLY A 141 -4.89 -22.36 0.88
N ASN A 142 -5.98 -23.09 0.65
CA ASN A 142 -7.26 -22.49 0.34
C ASN A 142 -7.91 -21.87 1.58
N ILE A 143 -8.18 -20.57 1.53
CA ILE A 143 -8.81 -19.82 2.61
C ILE A 143 -10.11 -19.16 2.14
N HIS A 144 -11.00 -18.90 3.09
CA HIS A 144 -12.21 -18.12 2.83
C HIS A 144 -11.84 -16.67 2.46
N TYR A 145 -12.53 -16.09 1.48
CA TYR A 145 -12.21 -14.74 0.98
C TYR A 145 -12.23 -13.65 2.07
N LEU A 146 -13.08 -13.75 3.09
CA LEU A 146 -13.10 -12.77 4.19
C LEU A 146 -11.80 -12.76 4.99
N VAL A 147 -11.19 -13.93 5.21
CA VAL A 147 -9.88 -14.01 5.88
C VAL A 147 -8.80 -13.38 5.01
N PHE A 148 -8.84 -13.63 3.70
CA PHE A 148 -7.95 -12.99 2.75
C PHE A 148 -8.10 -11.46 2.76
N VAL A 149 -9.33 -10.94 2.78
CA VAL A 149 -9.61 -9.48 2.91
C VAL A 149 -9.02 -8.91 4.19
N LEU A 150 -9.19 -9.57 5.34
CA LEU A 150 -8.62 -9.10 6.61
C LEU A 150 -7.09 -9.03 6.57
N ILE A 151 -6.44 -10.06 6.05
CA ILE A 151 -4.98 -10.08 5.88
C ILE A 151 -4.56 -8.92 4.96
N SER A 152 -5.23 -8.73 3.84
CA SER A 152 -4.96 -7.66 2.87
C SER A 152 -5.10 -6.27 3.47
N ILE A 153 -6.11 -6.03 4.30
CA ILE A 153 -6.30 -4.76 5.02
C ILE A 153 -5.12 -4.49 5.96
N ILE A 154 -4.72 -5.46 6.77
CA ILE A 154 -3.64 -5.31 7.73
C ILE A 154 -2.32 -5.00 6.99
N LEU A 155 -2.00 -5.77 5.96
CA LEU A 155 -0.77 -5.59 5.21
C LEU A 155 -0.77 -4.30 4.38
N SER A 156 -1.90 -3.86 3.84
CA SER A 156 -2.01 -2.57 3.13
C SER A 156 -1.82 -1.37 4.06
N ILE A 157 -2.26 -1.46 5.31
CA ILE A 157 -1.98 -0.45 6.33
C ILE A 157 -0.49 -0.43 6.66
N ALA A 158 0.13 -1.60 6.84
CA ALA A 158 1.57 -1.74 7.08
C ALA A 158 2.40 -1.15 5.93
N PHE A 159 2.05 -1.45 4.69
CA PHE A 159 2.64 -0.90 3.48
C PHE A 159 2.55 0.64 3.46
N SER A 160 1.37 1.18 3.76
CA SER A 160 1.14 2.62 3.82
C SER A 160 2.00 3.32 4.87
N ILE A 161 2.11 2.75 6.08
CA ILE A 161 2.95 3.27 7.15
C ILE A 161 4.43 3.23 6.76
N PHE A 162 4.88 2.16 6.13
CA PHE A 162 6.26 2.04 5.65
C PHE A 162 6.61 3.17 4.66
N ILE A 163 5.73 3.43 3.68
CA ILE A 163 5.93 4.52 2.70
C ILE A 163 5.95 5.88 3.39
N LEU A 164 5.05 6.13 4.33
CA LEU A 164 5.02 7.36 5.10
C LEU A 164 6.31 7.56 5.91
N ASN A 165 6.87 6.49 6.48
CA ASN A 165 8.15 6.54 7.19
C ASN A 165 9.29 6.97 6.26
N ILE A 166 9.39 6.40 5.06
CA ILE A 166 10.36 6.84 4.05
C ILE A 166 10.20 8.33 3.74
N GLY A 167 8.95 8.79 3.57
CA GLY A 167 8.64 10.20 3.34
C GLY A 167 9.05 11.11 4.50
N LEU A 168 8.81 10.70 5.73
CA LEU A 168 9.21 11.45 6.93
C LEU A 168 10.74 11.51 7.07
N ILE A 169 11.44 10.42 6.77
CA ILE A 169 12.91 10.39 6.73
C ILE A 169 13.42 11.38 5.68
N ALA A 170 12.91 11.33 4.45
CA ALA A 170 13.32 12.23 3.38
C ALA A 170 13.09 13.71 3.72
N THR A 171 12.02 14.03 4.51
CA THR A 171 11.75 15.39 4.99
C THR A 171 12.90 15.98 5.81
N ARG A 172 13.61 15.16 6.57
CA ARG A 172 14.72 15.62 7.42
C ARG A 172 15.96 16.05 6.62
N TYR A 173 16.17 15.42 5.46
CA TYR A 173 17.39 15.63 4.66
C TYR A 173 17.18 16.57 3.48
N CYS A 174 15.96 16.84 3.07
CA CYS A 174 15.65 17.61 1.86
C CYS A 174 15.11 19.00 2.21
N LYS A 175 15.73 20.06 1.69
CA LYS A 175 15.31 21.46 1.92
C LYS A 175 14.07 21.87 1.11
N LYS A 176 13.73 21.18 0.02
CA LYS A 176 12.57 21.47 -0.83
C LYS A 176 11.62 20.29 -0.82
N PHE A 177 10.30 20.56 -0.73
CA PHE A 177 9.27 19.54 -0.67
C PHE A 177 9.27 18.63 -1.92
N SER A 178 9.43 19.20 -3.12
CA SER A 178 9.51 18.42 -4.36
C SER A 178 10.70 17.45 -4.37
N ILE A 179 11.84 17.87 -3.83
CA ILE A 179 13.02 16.99 -3.71
C ILE A 179 12.74 15.87 -2.70
N ALA A 180 12.11 16.18 -1.55
CA ALA A 180 11.74 15.17 -0.57
C ALA A 180 10.80 14.11 -1.18
N MET A 181 9.85 14.51 -2.03
CA MET A 181 8.97 13.60 -2.77
C MET A 181 9.73 12.66 -3.70
N ILE A 182 10.64 13.22 -4.52
CA ILE A 182 11.45 12.43 -5.47
C ILE A 182 12.36 11.46 -4.71
N VAL A 183 13.04 11.94 -3.68
CA VAL A 183 13.93 11.10 -2.85
C VAL A 183 13.14 9.99 -2.16
N SER A 184 11.96 10.28 -1.61
CA SER A 184 11.09 9.24 -1.02
C SER A 184 10.75 8.15 -2.02
N TYR A 185 10.38 8.54 -3.22
CA TYR A 185 10.02 7.58 -4.27
C TYR A 185 11.21 6.75 -4.73
N LEU A 186 12.36 7.39 -4.95
CA LEU A 186 13.59 6.68 -5.31
C LEU A 186 14.03 5.71 -4.21
N LEU A 187 13.97 6.10 -2.95
CA LEU A 187 14.25 5.21 -1.83
C LEU A 187 13.28 4.03 -1.80
N PHE A 188 11.98 4.26 -1.99
CA PHE A 188 10.99 3.19 -2.05
C PHE A 188 11.32 2.18 -3.16
N ILE A 189 11.58 2.63 -4.39
CA ILE A 189 11.94 1.75 -5.51
C ILE A 189 13.26 1.02 -5.25
N SER A 190 14.27 1.71 -4.71
CA SER A 190 15.55 1.09 -4.36
C SER A 190 15.37 -0.02 -3.32
N PHE A 191 14.56 0.22 -2.29
CA PHE A 191 14.23 -0.82 -1.31
C PHE A 191 13.48 -1.99 -1.94
N ALA A 192 12.55 -1.74 -2.85
CA ALA A 192 11.83 -2.80 -3.56
C ALA A 192 12.79 -3.70 -4.34
N ILE A 193 13.69 -3.11 -5.11
CA ILE A 193 14.67 -3.85 -5.91
C ILE A 193 15.67 -4.62 -5.03
N ILE A 194 16.24 -3.96 -4.02
CA ILE A 194 17.24 -4.58 -3.12
C ILE A 194 16.61 -5.74 -2.36
N SER A 195 15.40 -5.56 -1.83
CA SER A 195 14.75 -6.60 -1.04
C SER A 195 14.40 -7.83 -1.87
N GLU A 196 13.89 -7.66 -3.06
CA GLU A 196 13.51 -8.76 -3.94
C GLU A 196 14.75 -9.48 -4.49
N ILE A 197 15.68 -8.74 -5.10
CA ILE A 197 16.83 -9.35 -5.77
C ILE A 197 17.86 -9.89 -4.77
N MET A 198 18.22 -9.12 -3.74
CA MET A 198 19.29 -9.52 -2.82
C MET A 198 18.75 -10.39 -1.69
N ILE A 199 17.78 -9.89 -0.91
CA ILE A 199 17.29 -10.60 0.29
C ILE A 199 16.52 -11.85 -0.14
N GLY A 200 15.60 -11.73 -1.09
CA GLY A 200 14.79 -12.85 -1.59
C GLY A 200 15.67 -13.99 -2.15
N SER A 201 16.71 -13.65 -2.94
CA SER A 201 17.63 -14.64 -3.49
C SER A 201 18.47 -15.35 -2.43
N ILE A 202 18.97 -14.62 -1.43
CA ILE A 202 19.78 -15.19 -0.35
C ILE A 202 18.91 -16.11 0.52
N VAL A 203 17.74 -15.63 0.91
CA VAL A 203 16.84 -16.44 1.76
C VAL A 203 16.36 -17.68 1.03
N ASN A 204 16.02 -17.58 -0.25
CA ASN A 204 15.59 -18.73 -1.05
C ASN A 204 16.69 -19.81 -1.16
N LYS A 205 17.97 -19.43 -1.19
CA LYS A 205 19.10 -20.38 -1.17
C LYS A 205 19.27 -21.09 0.16
N ILE A 206 18.89 -20.43 1.27
CA ILE A 206 19.04 -20.96 2.63
C ILE A 206 17.81 -21.79 3.00
N ILE A 207 16.63 -21.28 2.69
CA ILE A 207 15.33 -21.84 3.09
C ILE A 207 14.59 -22.18 1.81
N ASN A 208 14.64 -23.43 1.41
CA ASN A 208 13.95 -23.91 0.19
C ASN A 208 12.46 -24.16 0.49
N ILE A 209 11.67 -23.10 0.59
CA ILE A 209 10.23 -23.13 0.83
C ILE A 209 9.53 -22.44 -0.35
N ASP A 210 8.42 -23.03 -0.82
CA ASP A 210 7.62 -22.48 -1.91
C ASP A 210 7.16 -21.04 -1.66
N GLY A 211 7.39 -20.17 -2.62
CA GLY A 211 7.00 -18.76 -2.58
C GLY A 211 7.84 -17.88 -1.65
N ILE A 212 8.90 -18.40 -1.00
CA ILE A 212 9.71 -17.62 -0.06
C ILE A 212 10.46 -16.49 -0.77
N TYR A 213 10.91 -16.69 -2.00
CA TYR A 213 11.60 -15.66 -2.78
C TYR A 213 10.74 -14.40 -2.93
N ASN A 214 9.50 -14.59 -3.38
CA ASN A 214 8.56 -13.50 -3.61
C ASN A 214 8.15 -12.78 -2.31
N SER A 215 8.24 -13.47 -1.17
CA SER A 215 7.84 -12.91 0.13
C SER A 215 8.64 -11.67 0.56
N PHE A 216 9.84 -11.49 0.02
CA PHE A 216 10.71 -10.34 0.32
C PHE A 216 10.54 -9.17 -0.65
N SER A 217 9.57 -9.21 -1.56
CA SER A 217 9.17 -8.05 -2.33
C SER A 217 8.25 -7.14 -1.51
N ILE A 218 8.57 -5.84 -1.45
CA ILE A 218 7.70 -4.85 -0.79
C ILE A 218 6.30 -4.84 -1.42
N PHE A 219 6.21 -5.05 -2.73
CA PHE A 219 4.95 -5.09 -3.45
C PHE A 219 4.06 -6.25 -2.98
N ASN A 220 4.66 -7.36 -2.53
CA ASN A 220 3.92 -8.52 -2.06
C ASN A 220 3.25 -8.33 -0.69
N MET A 221 3.59 -7.25 0.05
CA MET A 221 2.74 -6.81 1.16
C MET A 221 1.31 -6.45 0.72
N VAL A 222 1.13 -6.19 -0.57
CA VAL A 222 -0.16 -5.78 -1.14
C VAL A 222 -0.69 -6.81 -2.13
N ILE A 223 0.19 -7.40 -2.99
CA ILE A 223 -0.18 -8.36 -4.03
C ILE A 223 -0.44 -9.75 -3.43
N LEU A 224 0.21 -10.08 -2.31
CA LEU A 224 0.13 -11.39 -1.64
C LEU A 224 0.61 -12.57 -2.51
N ASP A 225 1.53 -12.30 -3.44
CA ASP A 225 2.17 -13.30 -4.29
C ASP A 225 3.46 -13.80 -3.64
N GLY A 226 3.33 -14.63 -2.62
CA GLY A 226 4.47 -15.19 -1.88
C GLY A 226 4.00 -15.97 -0.66
N ASN A 227 4.95 -16.59 0.04
CA ASN A 227 4.64 -17.28 1.30
C ASN A 227 4.17 -16.28 2.35
N ILE A 228 2.96 -16.45 2.88
CA ILE A 228 2.33 -15.49 3.79
C ILE A 228 3.13 -15.27 5.08
N TYR A 229 3.74 -16.31 5.62
CA TYR A 229 4.56 -16.17 6.82
C TYR A 229 5.80 -15.33 6.56
N GLY A 230 6.43 -15.51 5.39
CA GLY A 230 7.55 -14.68 4.94
C GLY A 230 7.14 -13.21 4.77
N ILE A 231 5.99 -12.95 4.14
CA ILE A 231 5.44 -11.60 3.94
C ILE A 231 5.18 -10.92 5.29
N ILE A 232 4.55 -11.61 6.25
CA ILE A 232 4.26 -11.06 7.58
C ILE A 232 5.57 -10.73 8.33
N ILE A 233 6.51 -11.66 8.38
CA ILE A 233 7.80 -11.47 9.06
C ILE A 233 8.54 -10.28 8.44
N TYR A 234 8.61 -10.23 7.11
CA TYR A 234 9.26 -9.15 6.40
C TYR A 234 8.59 -7.79 6.66
N SER A 235 7.24 -7.75 6.66
CA SER A 235 6.47 -6.55 6.98
C SER A 235 6.77 -6.03 8.38
N ILE A 236 6.86 -6.91 9.37
CA ILE A 236 7.20 -6.54 10.75
C ILE A 236 8.61 -5.97 10.82
N ILE A 237 9.59 -6.59 10.15
CA ILE A 237 10.97 -6.11 10.11
C ILE A 237 11.03 -4.71 9.48
N LEU A 238 10.40 -4.51 8.33
CA LEU A 238 10.38 -3.21 7.64
C LEU A 238 9.73 -2.11 8.50
N LEU A 239 8.59 -2.42 9.14
CA LEU A 239 7.91 -1.46 10.00
C LEU A 239 8.76 -1.11 11.22
N THR A 240 9.34 -2.09 11.90
CA THR A 240 10.15 -1.83 13.11
C THR A 240 11.39 -1.03 12.78
N LEU A 241 12.13 -1.37 11.72
CA LEU A 241 13.31 -0.64 11.30
C LEU A 241 12.98 0.79 10.84
N SER A 242 11.96 0.95 9.99
CA SER A 242 11.59 2.26 9.48
C SER A 242 11.04 3.17 10.58
N THR A 243 10.22 2.66 11.49
CA THR A 243 9.71 3.43 12.63
C THR A 243 10.83 3.81 13.60
N TYR A 244 11.75 2.89 13.89
CA TYR A 244 12.93 3.19 14.71
C TYR A 244 13.73 4.36 14.14
N ILE A 245 14.00 4.36 12.83
CA ILE A 245 14.75 5.45 12.16
C ILE A 245 13.97 6.78 12.23
N VAL A 246 12.65 6.73 12.08
CA VAL A 246 11.80 7.92 12.13
C VAL A 246 11.77 8.55 13.54
N PHE A 247 11.80 7.73 14.60
CA PHE A 247 11.76 8.23 15.97
C PHE A 247 13.15 8.54 16.58
N LYS A 248 14.23 8.16 15.92
CA LYS A 248 15.60 8.55 16.28
C LYS A 248 15.98 9.89 15.64
#